data_0e9366d320c1011b72e3eb4960532362
#
_entry.id   0e9366d320c1011b72e3eb4960532362
#
_cell.length_a   1.000
_cell.length_b   1.000
_cell.length_c   1.000
_cell.angle_alpha   90.00
_cell.angle_beta   90.00
_cell.angle_gamma   90.00
#
_symmetry.space_group_name_H-M   'P 1'
#
loop_
_entity.id
_entity.type
_entity.pdbx_description
1 polymer ?
#
loop_
_entity_poly.entity_id
_entity_poly.type
_entity_poly.pdbx_seq_one_letter_code
_entity_poly.pdbx_strand_id
1 'polypeptide(L)'
;LLSLVGSEMCIRDRVKAVVIGGGVVGVSTLYHLAKKGWTDSILIERKELTSGSTWHAAGLLPLFNMSYSVGKLHQYSVNFYHELEKETGQNVGFKVVSNIRLACTQDRMDEYLYYSSVAQTVGVEVKFLTPQQVKEAWPMCDTSGLIGAIQHPDDGYIQPADLTQALAKGARARGAQIQRNTKVLNILRKEDDMWLSLIHI
;
A
#
# COMPACT_ATOMS: atom_id res chain seq x y z
N LEU A 1 -30.07 28.75 -24.79
CA LEU A 1 -28.66 28.81 -25.21
C LEU A 1 -27.93 29.80 -24.33
N LEU A 2 -27.42 29.39 -23.20
CA LEU A 2 -26.47 30.16 -22.42
C LEU A 2 -25.16 29.37 -22.42
N SER A 3 -24.23 29.84 -23.21
CA SER A 3 -22.83 29.46 -23.24
C SER A 3 -22.21 29.86 -21.89
N LEU A 4 -21.97 28.91 -21.02
CA LEU A 4 -21.07 29.07 -19.89
C LEU A 4 -19.65 28.76 -20.36
N VAL A 5 -19.00 29.79 -20.88
CA VAL A 5 -17.54 29.86 -21.02
C VAL A 5 -17.01 30.19 -19.62
N GLY A 6 -16.36 29.23 -18.99
CA GLY A 6 -15.74 29.44 -17.67
C GLY A 6 -14.91 28.23 -17.27
N SER A 7 -13.58 28.34 -17.36
CA SER A 7 -12.52 27.43 -16.91
C SER A 7 -12.65 25.99 -17.43
N GLU A 8 -11.95 25.73 -18.51
CA GLU A 8 -11.73 24.39 -19.04
C GLU A 8 -10.99 23.52 -18.03
N MET A 9 -11.75 22.82 -17.20
CA MET A 9 -11.27 21.58 -16.62
C MET A 9 -11.55 20.51 -17.67
N CYS A 10 -10.60 20.31 -18.58
CA CYS A 10 -10.67 19.29 -19.63
C CYS A 10 -10.69 17.89 -18.97
N ILE A 11 -11.86 17.47 -18.49
CA ILE A 11 -12.13 16.06 -18.28
C ILE A 11 -12.19 15.46 -19.68
N ARG A 12 -11.26 14.58 -20.01
CA ARG A 12 -11.32 13.85 -21.28
C ARG A 12 -12.63 13.07 -21.32
N ASP A 13 -13.43 13.29 -22.34
CA ASP A 13 -14.72 12.62 -22.50
C ASP A 13 -14.60 11.09 -22.67
N ARG A 14 -13.40 10.61 -23.01
CA ARG A 14 -13.08 9.19 -23.17
C ARG A 14 -11.66 8.90 -22.72
N VAL A 15 -11.50 7.81 -21.98
CA VAL A 15 -10.21 7.27 -21.54
C VAL A 15 -10.22 5.75 -21.67
N LYS A 16 -9.03 5.15 -21.76
CA LYS A 16 -8.87 3.70 -21.87
C LYS A 16 -9.16 2.97 -20.55
N ALA A 17 -8.89 3.62 -19.41
CA ALA A 17 -9.13 3.02 -18.11
C ALA A 17 -9.61 4.06 -17.11
N VAL A 18 -10.62 3.69 -16.33
CA VAL A 18 -11.13 4.46 -15.19
C VAL A 18 -10.90 3.67 -13.92
N VAL A 19 -10.26 4.29 -12.94
CA VAL A 19 -10.08 3.74 -11.59
C VAL A 19 -11.00 4.51 -10.64
N ILE A 20 -11.83 3.80 -9.88
CA ILE A 20 -12.77 4.41 -8.94
C ILE A 20 -12.27 4.20 -7.52
N GLY A 21 -11.99 5.31 -6.84
CA GLY A 21 -11.53 5.34 -5.45
C GLY A 21 -10.08 5.76 -5.29
N GLY A 22 -9.87 6.80 -4.47
CA GLY A 22 -8.56 7.44 -4.22
C GLY A 22 -7.83 6.94 -2.97
N GLY A 23 -8.11 5.70 -2.53
CA GLY A 23 -7.31 5.02 -1.52
C GLY A 23 -6.01 4.45 -2.11
N VAL A 24 -5.14 3.91 -1.26
CA VAL A 24 -3.84 3.37 -1.68
C VAL A 24 -3.96 2.32 -2.80
N VAL A 25 -4.97 1.47 -2.77
CA VAL A 25 -5.18 0.43 -3.80
C VAL A 25 -5.49 1.06 -5.15
N GLY A 26 -6.47 1.99 -5.21
CA GLY A 26 -6.84 2.64 -6.47
C GLY A 26 -5.70 3.50 -7.03
N VAL A 27 -5.02 4.27 -6.18
CA VAL A 27 -3.90 5.11 -6.63
C VAL A 27 -2.71 4.26 -7.07
N SER A 28 -2.43 3.14 -6.39
CA SER A 28 -1.42 2.17 -6.81
C SER A 28 -1.77 1.55 -8.17
N THR A 29 -3.03 1.18 -8.37
CA THR A 29 -3.51 0.67 -9.66
C THR A 29 -3.27 1.70 -10.78
N LEU A 30 -3.67 2.95 -10.58
CA LEU A 30 -3.44 4.02 -11.55
C LEU A 30 -1.95 4.22 -11.85
N TYR A 31 -1.11 4.25 -10.80
CA TYR A 31 0.34 4.38 -10.96
C TYR A 31 0.92 3.25 -11.82
N HIS A 32 0.55 2.00 -11.53
CA HIS A 32 1.10 0.85 -12.27
C HIS A 32 0.54 0.75 -13.69
N LEU A 33 -0.70 1.15 -13.93
CA LEU A 33 -1.23 1.31 -15.29
C LEU A 33 -0.40 2.33 -16.09
N ALA A 34 -0.19 3.51 -15.52
CA ALA A 34 0.62 4.55 -16.15
C ALA A 34 2.07 4.11 -16.38
N LYS A 35 2.68 3.41 -15.40
CA LYS A 35 4.02 2.83 -15.53
C LYS A 35 4.13 1.80 -16.65
N LYS A 36 3.04 1.10 -16.96
CA LYS A 36 2.93 0.13 -18.08
C LYS A 36 2.51 0.77 -19.41
N GLY A 37 2.47 2.11 -19.49
CA GLY A 37 2.13 2.83 -20.72
C GLY A 37 0.64 3.12 -20.92
N TRP A 38 -0.22 2.78 -19.94
CA TRP A 38 -1.64 3.15 -19.97
C TRP A 38 -1.82 4.58 -19.44
N THR A 39 -1.22 5.54 -20.12
CA THR A 39 -1.24 6.95 -19.71
C THR A 39 -2.59 7.62 -19.93
N ASP A 40 -3.40 7.06 -20.84
CA ASP A 40 -4.78 7.48 -21.07
C ASP A 40 -5.71 6.83 -20.03
N SER A 41 -5.48 7.17 -18.76
CA SER A 41 -6.23 6.66 -17.61
C SER A 41 -6.55 7.76 -16.61
N ILE A 42 -7.68 7.62 -15.94
CA ILE A 42 -8.16 8.56 -14.92
C ILE A 42 -8.58 7.83 -13.64
N LEU A 43 -8.26 8.44 -12.50
CA LEU A 43 -8.82 8.05 -11.21
C LEU A 43 -9.86 9.07 -10.78
N ILE A 44 -11.01 8.58 -10.32
CA ILE A 44 -12.12 9.39 -9.81
C ILE A 44 -12.29 9.11 -8.31
N GLU A 45 -12.21 10.16 -7.50
CA GLU A 45 -12.39 10.09 -6.04
C GLU A 45 -13.47 11.08 -5.59
N ARG A 46 -14.40 10.60 -4.77
CA ARG A 46 -15.53 11.42 -4.29
C ARG A 46 -15.15 12.52 -3.30
N LYS A 47 -13.99 12.37 -2.64
CA LYS A 47 -13.45 13.31 -1.65
C LYS A 47 -11.97 13.58 -1.94
N GLU A 48 -11.18 13.76 -0.91
CA GLU A 48 -9.73 13.83 -1.00
C GLU A 48 -9.12 12.42 -1.06
N LEU A 49 -7.92 12.30 -1.65
CA LEU A 49 -7.18 11.05 -1.62
C LEU A 49 -6.99 10.61 -0.18
N THR A 50 -7.00 9.31 0.05
CA THR A 50 -6.85 8.66 1.36
C THR A 50 -8.02 8.83 2.34
N SER A 51 -9.04 9.58 2.04
CA SER A 51 -10.15 9.90 2.95
C SER A 51 -10.99 8.69 3.41
N GLY A 52 -10.80 7.51 2.80
CA GLY A 52 -11.43 6.25 3.20
C GLY A 52 -10.59 5.46 4.20
N SER A 53 -10.48 4.14 3.99
CA SER A 53 -9.76 3.23 4.90
C SER A 53 -8.25 3.46 4.97
N THR A 54 -7.66 4.10 3.96
CA THR A 54 -6.20 4.26 3.88
C THR A 54 -5.62 5.03 5.05
N TRP A 55 -6.24 6.13 5.48
CA TRP A 55 -5.69 6.93 6.56
C TRP A 55 -5.85 6.29 7.96
N HIS A 56 -6.74 5.28 8.09
CA HIS A 56 -6.90 4.51 9.30
C HIS A 56 -5.90 3.36 9.44
N ALA A 57 -5.13 3.06 8.39
CA ALA A 57 -4.19 1.95 8.41
C ALA A 57 -2.99 2.27 9.32
N ALA A 58 -2.59 1.29 10.12
CA ALA A 58 -1.43 1.43 11.03
C ALA A 58 -0.10 1.56 10.28
N GLY A 59 -0.07 1.20 9.00
CA GLY A 59 1.13 1.30 8.16
C GLY A 59 2.20 0.26 8.45
N LEU A 60 1.90 -0.79 9.19
CA LEU A 60 2.85 -1.87 9.46
C LEU A 60 3.13 -2.67 8.18
N LEU A 61 4.40 -2.98 7.96
CA LEU A 61 4.89 -3.72 6.79
C LEU A 61 5.61 -5.00 7.24
N PRO A 62 4.88 -6.06 7.60
CA PRO A 62 5.48 -7.37 7.81
C PRO A 62 5.86 -7.98 6.47
N LEU A 63 7.15 -8.29 6.27
CA LEU A 63 7.65 -8.92 5.04
C LEU A 63 7.18 -10.35 4.89
N PHE A 64 6.94 -11.03 5.99
CA PHE A 64 6.53 -12.42 5.98
C PHE A 64 5.06 -12.63 6.34
N ASN A 65 4.43 -13.49 5.55
CA ASN A 65 3.14 -14.10 5.79
C ASN A 65 3.26 -15.61 5.51
N MET A 66 2.42 -16.45 6.17
CA MET A 66 2.42 -17.90 5.97
C MET A 66 2.08 -18.36 4.54
N SER A 67 1.62 -17.46 3.69
CA SER A 67 1.40 -17.70 2.25
C SER A 67 2.61 -17.25 1.44
N TYR A 68 3.18 -18.17 0.66
CA TYR A 68 4.27 -17.87 -0.27
C TYR A 68 3.91 -16.70 -1.21
N SER A 69 2.73 -16.74 -1.83
CA SER A 69 2.30 -15.70 -2.79
C SER A 69 2.17 -14.33 -2.13
N VAL A 70 1.61 -14.28 -0.91
CA VAL A 70 1.48 -13.02 -0.15
C VAL A 70 2.86 -12.53 0.29
N GLY A 71 3.76 -13.42 0.73
CA GLY A 71 5.14 -13.06 1.08
C GLY A 71 5.89 -12.43 -0.10
N LYS A 72 5.76 -13.01 -1.30
CA LYS A 72 6.35 -12.42 -2.52
C LYS A 72 5.75 -11.06 -2.89
N LEU A 73 4.45 -10.86 -2.67
CA LEU A 73 3.81 -9.57 -2.88
C LEU A 73 4.32 -8.51 -1.88
N HIS A 74 4.47 -8.88 -0.61
CA HIS A 74 5.04 -8.00 0.42
C HIS A 74 6.48 -7.61 0.08
N GLN A 75 7.32 -8.57 -0.30
CA GLN A 75 8.71 -8.32 -0.69
C GLN A 75 8.81 -7.37 -1.89
N TYR A 76 7.96 -7.59 -2.91
CA TYR A 76 7.87 -6.66 -4.05
C TYR A 76 7.48 -5.25 -3.58
N SER A 77 6.48 -5.14 -2.72
CA SER A 77 5.96 -3.85 -2.25
C SER A 77 7.01 -3.06 -1.49
N VAL A 78 7.75 -3.70 -0.58
CA VAL A 78 8.79 -3.04 0.21
C VAL A 78 9.93 -2.54 -0.67
N ASN A 79 10.43 -3.39 -1.58
CA ASN A 79 11.45 -2.98 -2.54
C ASN A 79 10.97 -1.81 -3.41
N PHE A 80 9.72 -1.86 -3.84
CA PHE A 80 9.10 -0.81 -4.65
C PHE A 80 8.99 0.52 -3.90
N TYR A 81 8.73 0.54 -2.59
CA TYR A 81 8.61 1.79 -1.83
C TYR A 81 9.93 2.58 -1.78
N HIS A 82 11.06 1.89 -1.69
CA HIS A 82 12.38 2.53 -1.81
C HIS A 82 12.60 3.18 -3.19
N GLU A 83 12.17 2.50 -4.25
CA GLU A 83 12.28 3.03 -5.62
C GLU A 83 11.32 4.20 -5.83
N LEU A 84 10.09 4.11 -5.31
CA LEU A 84 9.07 5.15 -5.45
C LEU A 84 9.52 6.48 -4.83
N GLU A 85 10.17 6.44 -3.68
CA GLU A 85 10.70 7.64 -3.03
C GLU A 85 11.77 8.32 -3.90
N LYS A 86 12.71 7.53 -4.44
CA LYS A 86 13.74 8.04 -5.35
C LYS A 86 13.13 8.62 -6.62
N GLU A 87 12.17 7.93 -7.20
CA GLU A 87 11.52 8.33 -8.45
C GLU A 87 10.72 9.61 -8.31
N THR A 88 9.96 9.74 -7.22
CA THR A 88 9.03 10.86 -7.04
C THR A 88 9.63 12.03 -6.27
N GLY A 89 10.74 11.83 -5.57
CA GLY A 89 11.29 12.80 -4.64
C GLY A 89 10.36 13.13 -3.46
N GLN A 90 9.41 12.23 -3.17
CA GLN A 90 8.48 12.37 -2.05
C GLN A 90 8.73 11.29 -1.02
N ASN A 91 8.98 11.70 0.22
CA ASN A 91 9.13 10.77 1.33
C ASN A 91 7.81 10.02 1.56
N VAL A 92 7.89 8.69 1.63
CA VAL A 92 6.76 7.80 1.88
C VAL A 92 6.66 7.38 3.36
N GLY A 93 7.56 7.90 4.21
CA GLY A 93 7.62 7.59 5.63
C GLY A 93 8.01 6.14 5.92
N PHE A 94 8.65 5.45 4.95
CA PHE A 94 9.09 4.08 5.15
C PHE A 94 10.33 4.01 6.04
N LYS A 95 10.24 3.22 7.11
CA LYS A 95 11.35 2.97 8.05
C LYS A 95 11.41 1.50 8.41
N VAL A 96 12.59 0.92 8.29
CA VAL A 96 12.91 -0.41 8.81
C VAL A 96 13.24 -0.27 10.27
N VAL A 97 12.46 -0.89 11.15
CA VAL A 97 12.60 -0.80 12.61
C VAL A 97 12.57 -2.16 13.30
N SER A 98 12.45 -3.23 12.51
CA SER A 98 12.27 -4.60 13.02
C SER A 98 10.84 -4.84 13.56
N ASN A 99 10.51 -6.11 13.74
CA ASN A 99 9.31 -6.57 14.41
C ASN A 99 9.69 -7.69 15.36
N ILE A 100 9.21 -7.66 16.60
CA ILE A 100 9.44 -8.70 17.59
C ILE A 100 8.08 -9.30 17.98
N ARG A 101 7.95 -10.62 17.87
CA ARG A 101 6.75 -11.37 18.28
C ARG A 101 7.10 -12.23 19.48
N LEU A 102 6.43 -11.99 20.60
CA LEU A 102 6.70 -12.62 21.87
C LEU A 102 6.02 -13.98 21.99
N ALA A 103 6.66 -14.92 22.70
CA ALA A 103 6.11 -16.23 23.05
C ALA A 103 6.21 -16.48 24.55
N CYS A 104 5.04 -16.65 25.18
CA CYS A 104 4.92 -16.97 26.60
C CYS A 104 4.59 -18.47 26.84
N THR A 105 4.44 -19.26 25.77
CA THR A 105 4.16 -20.70 25.85
C THR A 105 5.06 -21.47 24.89
N GLN A 106 5.32 -22.76 25.24
CA GLN A 106 6.09 -23.63 24.35
C GLN A 106 5.39 -23.83 22.99
N ASP A 107 4.08 -24.00 22.99
CA ASP A 107 3.29 -24.17 21.76
C ASP A 107 3.50 -22.97 20.80
N ARG A 108 3.61 -21.76 21.35
CA ARG A 108 3.89 -20.57 20.52
C ARG A 108 5.32 -20.58 19.98
N MET A 109 6.29 -21.07 20.72
CA MET A 109 7.66 -21.24 20.22
C MET A 109 7.73 -22.28 19.12
N ASP A 110 7.01 -23.40 19.27
CA ASP A 110 6.95 -24.46 18.26
C ASP A 110 6.28 -23.96 16.97
N GLU A 111 5.22 -23.16 17.10
CA GLU A 111 4.62 -22.47 15.96
C GLU A 111 5.63 -21.53 15.26
N TYR A 112 6.45 -20.83 16.02
CA TYR A 112 7.48 -19.95 15.45
C TYR A 112 8.61 -20.72 14.76
N LEU A 113 8.95 -21.90 15.23
CA LEU A 113 9.90 -22.79 14.53
C LEU A 113 9.36 -23.20 13.16
N TYR A 114 8.08 -23.64 13.11
CA TYR A 114 7.43 -23.94 11.84
C TYR A 114 7.36 -22.72 10.93
N TYR A 115 6.93 -21.57 11.48
CA TYR A 115 6.86 -20.28 10.79
C TYR A 115 8.21 -19.90 10.17
N SER A 116 9.33 -20.03 10.92
CA SER A 116 10.67 -19.68 10.42
C SER A 116 11.10 -20.57 9.24
N SER A 117 10.74 -21.84 9.27
CA SER A 117 11.02 -22.77 8.18
C SER A 117 10.32 -22.37 6.89
N VAL A 118 9.05 -21.93 6.98
CA VAL A 118 8.32 -21.41 5.81
C VAL A 118 8.89 -20.05 5.36
N ALA A 119 9.28 -19.17 6.28
CA ALA A 119 9.90 -17.88 5.96
C ALA A 119 11.16 -18.01 5.10
N GLN A 120 12.00 -19.02 5.40
CA GLN A 120 13.19 -19.31 4.61
C GLN A 120 12.87 -19.63 3.14
N THR A 121 11.72 -20.24 2.85
CA THR A 121 11.34 -20.58 1.46
C THR A 121 11.05 -19.32 0.60
N VAL A 122 10.72 -18.21 1.22
CA VAL A 122 10.50 -16.91 0.55
C VAL A 122 11.68 -15.96 0.69
N GLY A 123 12.74 -16.37 1.41
CA GLY A 123 13.95 -15.57 1.59
C GLY A 123 13.82 -14.49 2.64
N VAL A 124 12.95 -14.69 3.65
CA VAL A 124 12.78 -13.75 4.78
C VAL A 124 13.58 -14.23 5.97
N GLU A 125 14.41 -13.34 6.51
CA GLU A 125 15.20 -13.61 7.72
C GLU A 125 14.33 -13.60 8.97
N VAL A 126 14.50 -14.63 9.81
CA VAL A 126 13.87 -14.75 11.13
C VAL A 126 14.94 -15.06 12.16
N LYS A 127 15.04 -14.27 13.22
CA LYS A 127 15.95 -14.50 14.35
C LYS A 127 15.16 -14.94 15.56
N PHE A 128 15.65 -15.97 16.26
CA PHE A 128 15.12 -16.34 17.57
C PHE A 128 15.82 -15.54 18.65
N LEU A 129 15.05 -15.00 19.59
CA LEU A 129 15.56 -14.20 20.70
C LEU A 129 15.24 -14.84 22.03
N THR A 130 16.20 -14.87 22.93
CA THR A 130 15.99 -15.15 24.35
C THR A 130 15.28 -13.98 25.03
N PRO A 131 14.65 -14.18 26.21
CA PRO A 131 14.06 -13.08 26.98
C PRO A 131 15.02 -11.94 27.27
N GLN A 132 16.31 -12.24 27.52
CA GLN A 132 17.34 -11.25 27.74
C GLN A 132 17.60 -10.43 26.46
N GLN A 133 17.72 -11.06 25.31
CA GLN A 133 17.89 -10.38 24.02
C GLN A 133 16.69 -9.51 23.65
N VAL A 134 15.47 -9.95 24.02
CA VAL A 134 14.26 -9.13 23.88
C VAL A 134 14.38 -7.87 24.74
N LYS A 135 14.83 -8.01 26.01
CA LYS A 135 15.02 -6.87 26.91
C LYS A 135 16.08 -5.88 26.43
N GLU A 136 17.15 -6.39 25.81
CA GLU A 136 18.20 -5.55 25.20
C GLU A 136 17.65 -4.79 23.97
N ALA A 137 16.90 -5.48 23.09
CA ALA A 137 16.32 -4.88 21.90
C ALA A 137 15.15 -3.92 22.20
N TRP A 138 14.40 -4.22 23.26
CA TRP A 138 13.24 -3.44 23.69
C TRP A 138 13.22 -3.26 25.22
N PRO A 139 13.96 -2.27 25.75
CA PRO A 139 14.13 -2.06 27.18
C PRO A 139 12.84 -1.83 27.98
N MET A 140 11.79 -1.33 27.34
CA MET A 140 10.48 -1.11 27.95
C MET A 140 9.64 -2.38 28.09
N CYS A 141 10.02 -3.48 27.44
CA CYS A 141 9.28 -4.73 27.47
C CYS A 141 9.41 -5.41 28.85
N ASP A 142 8.30 -5.83 29.43
CA ASP A 142 8.30 -6.79 30.55
C ASP A 142 8.54 -8.18 29.97
N THR A 143 9.62 -8.81 30.37
CA THR A 143 10.01 -10.16 29.92
C THR A 143 9.69 -11.25 30.94
N SER A 144 8.97 -10.94 32.02
CA SER A 144 8.51 -11.93 33.00
C SER A 144 7.54 -12.92 32.33
N GLY A 145 7.81 -14.22 32.51
CA GLY A 145 7.01 -15.27 31.86
C GLY A 145 7.24 -15.45 30.36
N LEU A 146 8.17 -14.70 29.76
CA LEU A 146 8.54 -14.89 28.37
C LEU A 146 9.46 -16.12 28.22
N ILE A 147 9.14 -17.02 27.29
CA ILE A 147 9.98 -18.17 26.93
C ILE A 147 10.98 -17.76 25.85
N GLY A 148 10.56 -16.93 24.92
CA GLY A 148 11.40 -16.45 23.84
C GLY A 148 10.61 -15.55 22.89
N ALA A 149 11.21 -15.22 21.75
CA ALA A 149 10.58 -14.41 20.72
C ALA A 149 11.19 -14.74 19.36
N ILE A 150 10.50 -14.28 18.30
CA ILE A 150 11.11 -14.15 16.97
C ILE A 150 11.19 -12.68 16.58
N GLN A 151 12.23 -12.36 15.84
CA GLN A 151 12.48 -11.04 15.27
C GLN A 151 12.55 -11.14 13.75
N HIS A 152 11.90 -10.21 13.08
CA HIS A 152 12.05 -9.93 11.66
C HIS A 152 12.82 -8.62 11.51
N PRO A 153 14.12 -8.66 11.21
CA PRO A 153 14.97 -7.46 11.22
C PRO A 153 14.58 -6.46 10.13
N ASP A 154 14.06 -6.93 8.99
CA ASP A 154 13.73 -6.10 7.84
C ASP A 154 12.28 -5.57 7.83
N ASP A 155 11.47 -5.98 8.81
CA ASP A 155 10.13 -5.44 8.96
C ASP A 155 10.16 -3.95 9.35
N GLY A 156 9.15 -3.21 8.91
CA GLY A 156 9.09 -1.79 9.15
C GLY A 156 7.67 -1.23 9.16
N TYR A 157 7.59 0.06 8.98
CA TYR A 157 6.34 0.77 8.82
C TYR A 157 6.44 1.85 7.73
N ILE A 158 5.30 2.29 7.25
CA ILE A 158 5.16 3.34 6.25
C ILE A 158 4.03 4.28 6.64
N GLN A 159 4.05 5.51 6.14
CA GLN A 159 2.90 6.41 6.26
C GLN A 159 1.93 6.18 5.09
N PRO A 160 0.75 5.59 5.33
CA PRO A 160 -0.16 5.20 4.25
C PRO A 160 -0.62 6.37 3.39
N ALA A 161 -0.82 7.55 4.00
CA ALA A 161 -1.20 8.75 3.28
C ALA A 161 -0.07 9.26 2.37
N ASP A 162 1.16 9.33 2.89
CA ASP A 162 2.32 9.81 2.14
C ASP A 162 2.67 8.87 0.98
N LEU A 163 2.60 7.55 1.21
CA LEU A 163 2.71 6.55 0.15
C LEU A 163 1.71 6.80 -0.96
N THR A 164 0.44 7.04 -0.60
CA THR A 164 -0.62 7.28 -1.58
C THR A 164 -0.37 8.56 -2.38
N GLN A 165 0.10 9.62 -1.74
CA GLN A 165 0.47 10.87 -2.42
C GLN A 165 1.68 10.69 -3.34
N ALA A 166 2.69 9.93 -2.94
CA ALA A 166 3.85 9.61 -3.77
C ALA A 166 3.43 8.82 -5.04
N LEU A 167 2.56 7.81 -4.87
CA LEU A 167 1.98 7.07 -5.99
C LEU A 167 1.18 8.00 -6.93
N ALA A 168 0.36 8.89 -6.38
CA ALA A 168 -0.41 9.86 -7.15
C ALA A 168 0.50 10.82 -7.94
N LYS A 169 1.59 11.30 -7.31
CA LYS A 169 2.60 12.13 -7.96
C LYS A 169 3.26 11.38 -9.12
N GLY A 170 3.67 10.14 -8.90
CA GLY A 170 4.28 9.31 -9.92
C GLY A 170 3.34 8.97 -11.09
N ALA A 171 2.05 8.76 -10.81
CA ALA A 171 1.03 8.54 -11.84
C ALA A 171 0.82 9.78 -12.71
N ARG A 172 0.68 10.97 -12.08
CA ARG A 172 0.53 12.26 -12.79
C ARG A 172 1.76 12.59 -13.64
N ALA A 173 2.95 12.36 -13.13
CA ALA A 173 4.19 12.58 -13.88
C ALA A 173 4.27 11.75 -15.17
N ARG A 174 3.51 10.64 -15.25
CA ARG A 174 3.38 9.77 -16.42
C ARG A 174 2.16 10.09 -17.29
N GLY A 175 1.39 11.12 -16.98
CA GLY A 175 0.25 11.59 -17.77
C GLY A 175 -1.11 11.04 -17.36
N ALA A 176 -1.20 10.21 -16.32
CA ALA A 176 -2.48 9.80 -15.77
C ALA A 176 -3.17 10.94 -15.03
N GLN A 177 -4.50 10.95 -15.05
CA GLN A 177 -5.32 12.00 -14.44
C GLN A 177 -5.89 11.54 -13.09
N ILE A 178 -6.07 12.49 -12.17
CA ILE A 178 -6.75 12.25 -10.89
C ILE A 178 -7.77 13.37 -10.67
N GLN A 179 -9.03 12.99 -10.67
CA GLN A 179 -10.18 13.84 -10.42
C GLN A 179 -10.69 13.60 -9.01
N ARG A 180 -10.56 14.59 -8.14
CA ARG A 180 -11.07 14.58 -6.76
C ARG A 180 -12.42 15.27 -6.68
N ASN A 181 -13.10 15.14 -5.54
CA ASN A 181 -14.41 15.75 -5.26
C ASN A 181 -15.47 15.41 -6.32
N THR A 182 -15.34 14.21 -6.90
CA THR A 182 -16.19 13.74 -7.98
C THR A 182 -16.74 12.37 -7.61
N LYS A 183 -18.03 12.29 -7.36
CA LYS A 183 -18.70 11.04 -6.98
C LYS A 183 -19.18 10.29 -8.22
N VAL A 184 -18.77 9.05 -8.39
CA VAL A 184 -19.38 8.14 -9.36
C VAL A 184 -20.75 7.72 -8.83
N LEU A 185 -21.79 7.99 -9.60
CA LEU A 185 -23.18 7.68 -9.25
C LEU A 185 -23.63 6.34 -9.84
N ASN A 186 -23.20 6.07 -11.07
CA ASN A 186 -23.58 4.84 -11.76
C ASN A 186 -22.51 4.45 -12.79
N ILE A 187 -22.48 3.17 -13.13
CA ILE A 187 -21.63 2.59 -14.17
C ILE A 187 -22.54 1.79 -15.10
N LEU A 188 -22.60 2.19 -16.35
CA LEU A 188 -23.45 1.56 -17.35
C LEU A 188 -22.60 0.96 -18.46
N ARG A 189 -22.87 -0.28 -18.84
CA ARG A 189 -22.33 -0.89 -20.04
C ARG A 189 -23.22 -0.53 -21.22
N LYS A 190 -22.63 -0.01 -22.28
CA LYS A 190 -23.33 0.29 -23.53
C LYS A 190 -23.31 -0.92 -24.49
N GLU A 191 -24.15 -0.88 -25.52
CA GLU A 191 -24.24 -1.93 -26.55
C GLU A 191 -22.94 -2.08 -27.37
N ASP A 192 -22.14 -1.03 -27.46
CA ASP A 192 -20.83 -1.01 -28.12
C ASP A 192 -19.66 -1.49 -27.24
N ASP A 193 -19.97 -2.20 -26.14
CA ASP A 193 -19.01 -2.66 -25.12
C ASP A 193 -18.23 -1.54 -24.40
N MET A 194 -18.60 -0.30 -24.60
CA MET A 194 -18.06 0.83 -23.85
C MET A 194 -18.73 0.97 -22.48
N TRP A 195 -17.99 1.53 -21.53
CA TRP A 195 -18.51 1.84 -20.20
C TRP A 195 -18.78 3.35 -20.08
N LEU A 196 -19.96 3.68 -19.57
CA LEU A 196 -20.35 5.05 -19.23
C LEU A 196 -20.37 5.21 -17.72
N SER A 197 -19.60 6.16 -17.21
CA SER A 197 -19.67 6.58 -15.82
C SER A 197 -20.48 7.86 -15.69
N LEU A 198 -21.51 7.83 -14.85
CA LEU A 198 -22.25 9.03 -14.45
C LEU A 198 -21.60 9.57 -13.18
N ILE A 199 -21.16 10.82 -13.22
CA ILE A 199 -20.44 11.49 -12.12
C ILE A 199 -21.22 12.70 -11.64
N HIS A 200 -21.02 13.04 -10.37
CA HIS A 200 -21.46 14.30 -9.77
C HIS A 200 -20.23 15.05 -9.22
N ILE A 201 -20.08 16.26 -9.67
CA ILE A 201 -18.99 17.18 -9.29
C ILE A 201 -19.51 18.16 -8.24
#